data_97e0eb75828d54533278b33c71206957
#
_entry.id   97e0eb75828d54533278b33c71206957
#
_cell.length_a   1.000
_cell.length_b   1.000
_cell.length_c   1.000
_cell.angle_alpha   90.00
_cell.angle_beta   90.00
_cell.angle_gamma   90.00
#
_symmetry.space_group_name_H-M   'P 1'
#
loop_
_entity.id
_entity.type
_entity.pdbx_description
1 polymer ?
#
loop_
_entity_poly.entity_id
_entity_poly.type
_entity_poly.pdbx_seq_one_letter_code
_entity_poly.pdbx_strand_id
1 'polypeptide(L)'
;MNRANILNVFEQLIEESYFHCEWAIEWQERENEIELVFQMNLENPNNLSFKDNYDNISHQTELVYNVKIMIYKDGYKRFSDKDYIVSIPVNSERGIDYGKCLAIVKYSKNLTSSVDVKWLDFLSETDAEEFSLKWKWSDFEAIQ
;
A
#
# COMPACT_ATOMS: atom_id res chain seq x y z
N MET A 1 23.63 -0.72 2.77
CA MET A 1 22.56 -1.50 3.45
C MET A 1 22.23 -2.72 2.61
N ASN A 2 22.30 -3.92 3.20
CA ASN A 2 21.92 -5.14 2.47
C ASN A 2 20.41 -5.40 2.60
N ARG A 3 19.89 -6.37 1.85
CA ARG A 3 18.45 -6.67 1.79
C ARG A 3 17.85 -7.05 3.15
N ALA A 4 18.57 -7.83 3.95
CA ALA A 4 18.08 -8.23 5.28
C ALA A 4 17.89 -7.02 6.17
N ASN A 5 18.80 -6.05 6.08
CA ASN A 5 18.68 -4.81 6.86
C ASN A 5 17.49 -3.97 6.40
N ILE A 6 17.23 -3.92 5.10
CA ILE A 6 16.08 -3.18 4.56
C ILE A 6 14.77 -3.79 5.09
N LEU A 7 14.68 -5.11 5.07
CA LEU A 7 13.50 -5.81 5.57
C LEU A 7 13.27 -5.51 7.05
N ASN A 8 14.33 -5.59 7.86
CA ASN A 8 14.25 -5.29 9.30
C ASN A 8 13.89 -3.83 9.56
N VAL A 9 14.40 -2.91 8.75
CA VAL A 9 14.06 -1.48 8.88
C VAL A 9 12.58 -1.25 8.64
N PHE A 10 12.01 -1.81 7.58
CA PHE A 10 10.59 -1.67 7.30
C PHE A 10 9.74 -2.28 8.41
N GLU A 11 10.08 -3.48 8.87
CA GLU A 11 9.35 -4.15 9.93
C GLU A 11 9.32 -3.29 11.20
N GLN A 12 10.48 -2.78 11.61
CA GLN A 12 10.59 -1.92 12.79
C GLN A 12 9.80 -0.62 12.62
N LEU A 13 9.94 0.06 11.48
CA LEU A 13 9.24 1.32 11.24
C LEU A 13 7.72 1.15 11.23
N ILE A 14 7.23 0.06 10.64
CA ILE A 14 5.79 -0.21 10.62
C ILE A 14 5.27 -0.52 12.01
N GLU A 15 5.98 -1.32 12.79
CA GLU A 15 5.61 -1.62 14.18
C GLU A 15 5.56 -0.36 15.04
N GLU A 16 6.55 0.51 14.91
CA GLU A 16 6.64 1.76 15.68
C GLU A 16 5.60 2.80 15.26
N SER A 17 5.05 2.68 14.06
CA SER A 17 4.06 3.62 13.54
C SER A 17 2.63 3.35 14.00
N TYR A 18 2.38 2.20 14.62
CA TYR A 18 1.06 1.84 15.16
C TYR A 18 -0.07 1.94 14.11
N PHE A 19 0.06 1.16 13.05
CA PHE A 19 -0.99 1.08 12.04
C PHE A 19 -2.29 0.52 12.63
N HIS A 20 -3.43 1.09 12.22
CA HIS A 20 -4.75 0.63 12.66
C HIS A 20 -5.28 -0.56 11.86
N CYS A 21 -4.49 -1.07 10.94
CA CYS A 21 -4.83 -2.19 10.09
C CYS A 21 -3.81 -3.32 10.23
N GLU A 22 -4.15 -4.48 9.73
CA GLU A 22 -3.20 -5.58 9.65
C GLU A 22 -2.19 -5.32 8.53
N TRP A 23 -0.99 -5.83 8.69
CA TRP A 23 0.06 -5.64 7.72
C TRP A 23 0.95 -6.87 7.61
N ALA A 24 1.60 -7.01 6.47
CA ALA A 24 2.58 -8.05 6.22
C ALA A 24 3.66 -7.52 5.28
N ILE A 25 4.84 -8.10 5.39
CA ILE A 25 5.96 -7.82 4.51
C ILE A 25 6.36 -9.13 3.85
N GLU A 26 6.37 -9.17 2.53
CA GLU A 26 6.80 -10.33 1.78
C GLU A 26 8.07 -10.00 1.00
N TRP A 27 9.07 -10.86 1.11
CA TRP A 27 10.33 -10.68 0.42
C TRP A 27 10.53 -11.76 -0.61
N GLN A 28 10.62 -11.33 -1.88
CA GLN A 28 10.94 -12.19 -3.01
C GLN A 28 12.40 -11.97 -3.37
N GLU A 29 13.30 -12.65 -2.67
CA GLU A 29 14.74 -12.45 -2.79
C GLU A 29 15.25 -12.65 -4.23
N ARG A 30 14.80 -13.68 -4.90
CA ARG A 30 15.22 -13.98 -6.27
C ARG A 30 14.83 -12.90 -7.26
N GLU A 31 13.74 -12.22 -7.00
CA GLU A 31 13.18 -11.20 -7.87
C GLU A 31 13.56 -9.79 -7.43
N ASN A 32 14.31 -9.68 -6.34
CA ASN A 32 14.71 -8.38 -5.76
C ASN A 32 13.51 -7.47 -5.45
N GLU A 33 12.50 -8.04 -4.82
CA GLU A 33 11.24 -7.38 -4.52
C GLU A 33 10.90 -7.48 -3.04
N ILE A 34 10.39 -6.36 -2.50
CA ILE A 34 9.78 -6.31 -1.16
C ILE A 34 8.36 -5.81 -1.35
N GLU A 35 7.40 -6.59 -0.89
CA GLU A 35 5.99 -6.23 -0.97
C GLU A 35 5.46 -5.88 0.41
N LEU A 36 4.96 -4.64 0.57
CA LEU A 36 4.29 -4.20 1.79
C LEU A 36 2.79 -4.33 1.57
N VAL A 37 2.10 -5.04 2.45
CA VAL A 37 0.66 -5.26 2.35
C VAL A 37 -0.02 -4.71 3.59
N PHE A 38 -1.03 -3.87 3.39
CA PHE A 38 -1.89 -3.35 4.45
C PHE A 38 -3.31 -3.76 4.17
N GLN A 39 -3.94 -4.43 5.13
CA GLN A 39 -5.27 -5.00 4.98
C GLN A 39 -6.26 -4.34 5.92
N MET A 40 -7.32 -3.78 5.34
CA MET A 40 -8.35 -3.06 6.07
C MET A 40 -9.71 -3.70 5.86
N ASN A 41 -10.53 -3.67 6.92
CA ASN A 41 -11.90 -4.14 6.84
C ASN A 41 -12.83 -2.94 6.70
N LEU A 42 -13.67 -2.96 5.68
CA LEU A 42 -14.63 -1.90 5.38
C LEU A 42 -16.05 -2.43 5.53
N GLU A 43 -16.92 -1.63 6.13
CA GLU A 43 -18.33 -1.99 6.28
C GLU A 43 -19.11 -1.60 5.03
N ASN A 44 -19.94 -2.51 4.54
CA ASN A 44 -20.83 -2.29 3.41
C ASN A 44 -22.28 -2.53 3.86
N PRO A 45 -22.88 -1.58 4.60
CA PRO A 45 -24.18 -1.82 5.24
C PRO A 45 -25.33 -2.06 4.27
N ASN A 46 -25.20 -1.62 3.01
CA ASN A 46 -26.25 -1.76 2.01
C ASN A 46 -25.97 -2.88 1.00
N ASN A 47 -24.93 -3.69 1.23
CA ASN A 47 -24.52 -4.76 0.32
C ASN A 47 -24.34 -4.29 -1.12
N LEU A 48 -23.81 -3.09 -1.29
CA LEU A 48 -23.58 -2.52 -2.62
C LEU A 48 -22.49 -3.30 -3.35
N SER A 49 -22.67 -3.46 -4.66
CA SER A 49 -21.68 -4.07 -5.53
C SER A 49 -20.72 -3.00 -6.02
N PHE A 50 -19.40 -3.24 -5.93
CA PHE A 50 -18.40 -2.30 -6.42
C PHE A 50 -17.07 -2.98 -6.74
N LYS A 51 -16.20 -2.27 -7.47
CA LYS A 51 -14.84 -2.70 -7.78
C LYS A 51 -13.84 -2.06 -6.84
N ASP A 52 -12.82 -2.82 -6.45
CA ASP A 52 -11.65 -2.29 -5.76
C ASP A 52 -10.52 -1.98 -6.75
N ASN A 53 -9.32 -1.62 -6.26
CA ASN A 53 -8.14 -1.31 -7.08
C ASN A 53 -7.68 -2.46 -7.98
N TYR A 54 -8.09 -3.68 -7.68
CA TYR A 54 -7.61 -4.91 -8.32
C TYR A 54 -8.67 -5.55 -9.20
N ASP A 55 -9.67 -4.78 -9.62
CA ASP A 55 -10.79 -5.22 -10.47
C ASP A 55 -11.67 -6.29 -9.83
N ASN A 56 -11.59 -6.48 -8.52
CA ASN A 56 -12.47 -7.39 -7.81
C ASN A 56 -13.82 -6.74 -7.53
N ILE A 57 -14.90 -7.45 -7.80
CA ILE A 57 -16.24 -6.98 -7.52
C ILE A 57 -16.71 -7.63 -6.23
N SER A 58 -17.15 -6.82 -5.28
CA SER A 58 -17.64 -7.32 -4.00
C SER A 58 -18.95 -6.64 -3.62
N HIS A 59 -19.85 -7.38 -2.97
CA HIS A 59 -21.14 -6.89 -2.47
C HIS A 59 -21.49 -7.52 -1.12
N GLN A 60 -20.48 -7.94 -0.36
CA GLN A 60 -20.65 -8.50 0.98
C GLN A 60 -20.85 -7.38 2.00
N THR A 61 -21.37 -7.73 3.18
CA THR A 61 -21.59 -6.79 4.28
C THR A 61 -20.28 -6.24 4.83
N GLU A 62 -19.25 -7.08 4.90
CA GLU A 62 -17.89 -6.69 5.25
C GLU A 62 -16.97 -6.95 4.06
N LEU A 63 -16.05 -6.03 3.82
CA LEU A 63 -15.13 -6.08 2.71
C LEU A 63 -13.71 -6.00 3.22
N VAL A 64 -12.84 -6.76 2.58
CA VAL A 64 -11.41 -6.68 2.83
C VAL A 64 -10.77 -5.86 1.72
N TYR A 65 -10.14 -4.76 2.08
CA TYR A 65 -9.45 -3.89 1.13
C TYR A 65 -7.96 -3.94 1.39
N ASN A 66 -7.18 -4.29 0.37
CA ASN A 66 -5.73 -4.40 0.47
C ASN A 66 -5.04 -3.24 -0.25
N VAL A 67 -4.08 -2.64 0.44
CA VAL A 67 -3.14 -1.69 -0.17
C VAL A 67 -1.80 -2.40 -0.27
N LYS A 68 -1.28 -2.53 -1.48
CA LYS A 68 -0.02 -3.20 -1.74
C LYS A 68 0.99 -2.23 -2.34
N ILE A 69 2.17 -2.19 -1.77
CA ILE A 69 3.27 -1.34 -2.21
C ILE A 69 4.42 -2.24 -2.61
N MET A 70 4.90 -2.08 -3.85
CA MET A 70 6.03 -2.85 -4.34
C MET A 70 7.30 -2.00 -4.31
N ILE A 71 8.36 -2.53 -3.71
CA ILE A 71 9.70 -1.94 -3.72
C ILE A 71 10.59 -2.92 -4.46
N TYR A 72 11.18 -2.47 -5.56
CA TYR A 72 11.93 -3.37 -6.43
C TYR A 72 13.27 -2.76 -6.85
N LYS A 73 14.19 -3.63 -7.25
CA LYS A 73 15.49 -3.22 -7.78
C LYS A 73 15.30 -2.60 -9.16
N ASP A 74 15.83 -1.40 -9.35
CA ASP A 74 15.74 -0.70 -10.62
C ASP A 74 16.34 -1.55 -11.74
N GLY A 75 15.61 -1.65 -12.87
CA GLY A 75 15.98 -2.49 -13.99
C GLY A 75 15.52 -3.95 -13.89
N TYR A 76 14.92 -4.37 -12.78
CA TYR A 76 14.48 -5.75 -12.55
C TYR A 76 12.97 -5.87 -12.34
N LYS A 77 12.21 -5.06 -13.02
CA LYS A 77 10.75 -5.08 -12.91
C LYS A 77 10.17 -6.35 -13.57
N ARG A 78 9.55 -7.22 -12.76
CA ARG A 78 8.99 -8.50 -13.22
C ARG A 78 7.55 -8.72 -12.78
N PHE A 79 6.86 -7.65 -12.40
CA PHE A 79 5.49 -7.68 -11.89
C PHE A 79 4.62 -6.75 -12.71
N SER A 80 3.29 -6.84 -12.53
CA SER A 80 2.33 -5.92 -13.14
C SER A 80 2.03 -4.77 -12.18
N ASP A 81 2.11 -3.54 -12.65
CA ASP A 81 1.76 -2.35 -11.85
C ASP A 81 0.31 -2.36 -11.37
N LYS A 82 -0.55 -3.12 -12.05
CA LYS A 82 -1.96 -3.22 -11.68
C LYS A 82 -2.20 -3.84 -10.31
N ASP A 83 -1.24 -4.63 -9.82
CA ASP A 83 -1.37 -5.33 -8.55
C ASP A 83 -1.00 -4.46 -7.36
N TYR A 84 -0.46 -3.26 -7.61
CA TYR A 84 0.09 -2.39 -6.56
C TYR A 84 -0.43 -0.97 -6.69
N ILE A 85 -0.62 -0.31 -5.54
CA ILE A 85 -0.99 1.11 -5.53
C ILE A 85 0.18 1.96 -6.02
N VAL A 86 1.41 1.50 -5.76
CA VAL A 86 2.63 2.14 -6.22
C VAL A 86 3.75 1.11 -6.33
N SER A 87 4.67 1.35 -7.26
CA SER A 87 5.88 0.56 -7.43
C SER A 87 7.06 1.51 -7.34
N ILE A 88 7.96 1.28 -6.38
CA ILE A 88 9.06 2.19 -6.06
C ILE A 88 10.39 1.51 -6.42
N PRO A 89 11.12 2.04 -7.42
CA PRO A 89 12.43 1.48 -7.76
C PRO A 89 13.49 1.97 -6.76
N VAL A 90 14.44 1.08 -6.47
CA VAL A 90 15.58 1.41 -5.62
C VAL A 90 16.88 1.10 -6.35
N ASN A 91 17.93 1.87 -6.04
CA ASN A 91 19.24 1.67 -6.64
C ASN A 91 19.84 0.34 -6.17
N SER A 92 20.32 -0.46 -7.14
CA SER A 92 20.83 -1.79 -6.86
C SER A 92 22.12 -1.80 -6.05
N GLU A 93 22.95 -0.79 -6.20
CA GLU A 93 24.26 -0.73 -5.53
C GLU A 93 24.17 -0.19 -4.11
N ARG A 94 23.28 0.78 -3.88
CA ARG A 94 23.17 1.47 -2.60
C ARG A 94 21.99 0.95 -1.76
N GLY A 95 21.05 0.25 -2.38
CA GLY A 95 19.80 -0.10 -1.74
C GLY A 95 18.93 1.12 -1.53
N ILE A 96 18.08 1.06 -0.51
CA ILE A 96 17.19 2.17 -0.15
C ILE A 96 17.69 2.77 1.16
N ASP A 97 17.75 4.10 1.25
CA ASP A 97 18.19 4.75 2.48
C ASP A 97 17.09 4.78 3.54
N TYR A 98 17.49 4.99 4.79
CA TYR A 98 16.56 5.02 5.92
C TYR A 98 15.51 6.11 5.79
N GLY A 99 15.90 7.29 5.33
CA GLY A 99 14.97 8.41 5.15
C GLY A 99 13.86 8.09 4.16
N LYS A 100 14.19 7.39 3.09
CA LYS A 100 13.20 6.96 2.11
C LYS A 100 12.28 5.88 2.68
N CYS A 101 12.83 4.92 3.43
CA CYS A 101 12.01 3.92 4.13
C CYS A 101 11.02 4.59 5.07
N LEU A 102 11.50 5.55 5.85
CA LEU A 102 10.67 6.31 6.80
C LEU A 102 9.55 7.06 6.08
N ALA A 103 9.86 7.72 4.95
CA ALA A 103 8.86 8.44 4.15
C ALA A 103 7.79 7.50 3.60
N ILE A 104 8.19 6.33 3.09
CA ILE A 104 7.25 5.32 2.57
C ILE A 104 6.29 4.88 3.68
N VAL A 105 6.80 4.58 4.87
CA VAL A 105 5.98 4.13 6.00
C VAL A 105 5.05 5.25 6.47
N LYS A 106 5.54 6.48 6.60
CA LYS A 106 4.72 7.63 6.98
C LYS A 106 3.59 7.89 6.00
N TYR A 107 3.89 7.89 4.71
CA TYR A 107 2.87 8.11 3.69
C TYR A 107 1.85 6.96 3.68
N SER A 108 2.32 5.74 3.81
CA SER A 108 1.44 4.56 3.88
C SER A 108 0.48 4.66 5.07
N LYS A 109 0.97 5.12 6.21
CA LYS A 109 0.12 5.33 7.39
C LYS A 109 -0.93 6.40 7.13
N ASN A 110 -0.55 7.52 6.50
CA ASN A 110 -1.51 8.57 6.15
C ASN A 110 -2.59 8.07 5.21
N LEU A 111 -2.22 7.28 4.20
CA LEU A 111 -3.18 6.70 3.26
C LEU A 111 -4.15 5.75 3.96
N THR A 112 -3.63 4.81 4.74
CA THR A 112 -4.46 3.81 5.40
C THR A 112 -5.34 4.42 6.48
N SER A 113 -4.86 5.46 7.18
CA SER A 113 -5.65 6.18 8.20
C SER A 113 -6.79 6.98 7.58
N SER A 114 -6.68 7.37 6.31
CA SER A 114 -7.72 8.14 5.62
C SER A 114 -8.80 7.27 4.99
N VAL A 115 -8.64 5.94 5.01
CA VAL A 115 -9.54 5.05 4.29
C VAL A 115 -10.98 5.12 4.77
N ASP A 116 -11.21 5.26 6.08
CA ASP A 116 -12.55 5.30 6.63
C ASP A 116 -13.34 6.50 6.13
N VAL A 117 -12.72 7.67 6.11
CA VAL A 117 -13.36 8.90 5.61
C VAL A 117 -13.65 8.78 4.12
N LYS A 118 -12.68 8.31 3.35
CA LYS A 118 -12.84 8.14 1.89
C LYS A 118 -13.88 7.09 1.56
N TRP A 119 -13.97 6.04 2.35
CA TRP A 119 -14.97 5.00 2.18
C TRP A 119 -16.38 5.53 2.44
N LEU A 120 -16.57 6.32 3.52
CA LEU A 120 -17.85 6.94 3.82
C LEU A 120 -18.26 7.90 2.70
N ASP A 121 -17.33 8.68 2.17
CA ASP A 121 -17.60 9.58 1.05
C ASP A 121 -18.02 8.79 -0.20
N PHE A 122 -17.35 7.66 -0.46
CA PHE A 122 -17.70 6.79 -1.57
C PHE A 122 -19.12 6.24 -1.44
N LEU A 123 -19.49 5.77 -0.25
CA LEU A 123 -20.81 5.22 0.02
C LEU A 123 -21.93 6.25 -0.15
N SER A 124 -21.62 7.54 0.05
CA SER A 124 -22.61 8.60 -0.09
C SER A 124 -22.77 9.08 -1.55
N GLU A 125 -21.87 8.69 -2.45
CA GLU A 125 -21.98 9.04 -3.87
C GLU A 125 -22.83 8.03 -4.63
N THR A 126 -23.86 8.52 -5.34
CA THR A 126 -24.80 7.64 -6.04
C THR A 126 -24.26 7.09 -7.35
N ASP A 127 -23.27 7.75 -7.95
CA ASP A 127 -22.71 7.39 -9.26
C ASP A 127 -21.35 6.73 -9.18
N ALA A 128 -20.81 6.54 -7.99
CA ALA A 128 -19.49 5.94 -7.83
C ALA A 128 -19.55 4.42 -7.98
N GLU A 129 -18.79 3.87 -8.91
CA GLU A 129 -18.73 2.43 -9.19
C GLU A 129 -17.46 1.78 -8.68
N GLU A 130 -16.42 2.56 -8.41
CA GLU A 130 -15.12 2.06 -8.02
C GLU A 130 -14.59 2.83 -6.81
N PHE A 131 -14.15 2.08 -5.79
CA PHE A 131 -13.45 2.63 -4.64
C PHE A 131 -11.98 2.32 -4.77
N SER A 132 -11.14 3.36 -4.73
CA SER A 132 -9.69 3.18 -4.76
C SER A 132 -8.97 4.30 -4.02
N LEU A 133 -7.92 3.91 -3.29
CA LEU A 133 -6.94 4.85 -2.77
C LEU A 133 -5.87 5.05 -3.84
N LYS A 134 -5.32 6.25 -3.90
CA LYS A 134 -4.28 6.58 -4.88
C LYS A 134 -3.03 7.10 -4.21
N TRP A 135 -1.89 6.64 -4.69
CA TRP A 135 -0.59 7.15 -4.29
C TRP A 135 -0.30 8.42 -5.08
N LYS A 136 -0.20 9.55 -4.38
CA LYS A 136 0.11 10.83 -5.01
C LYS A 136 1.58 11.15 -4.81
N TRP A 137 2.36 11.07 -5.86
CA TRP A 137 3.79 11.28 -5.80
C TRP A 137 4.18 12.64 -5.25
N SER A 138 3.45 13.70 -5.60
CA SER A 138 3.71 15.04 -5.10
C SER A 138 3.58 15.13 -3.58
N ASP A 139 2.56 14.47 -3.02
CA ASP A 139 2.36 14.45 -1.57
C ASP A 139 3.43 13.61 -0.87
N PHE A 140 3.82 12.50 -1.48
CA PHE A 140 4.88 11.64 -0.97
C PHE A 140 6.23 12.38 -0.96
N GLU A 141 6.57 13.06 -2.05
CA GLU A 141 7.81 13.83 -2.15
C GLU A 141 7.89 14.96 -1.12
N ALA A 142 6.76 15.54 -0.75
CA ALA A 142 6.70 16.59 0.26
C ALA A 142 7.08 16.08 1.67
N ILE A 143 6.96 14.77 1.92
CA ILE A 143 7.33 14.15 3.20
C ILE A 143 8.83 13.85 3.27
N GLN A 144 9.46 13.62 2.13
CA GLN A 144 10.89 13.32 2.08
C GLN A 144 11.77 14.52 2.52
#